data_55f3e9c9eebafc337544a4547733b809
#
_entry.id   55f3e9c9eebafc337544a4547733b809
#
_cell.length_a   1.000
_cell.length_b   1.000
_cell.length_c   1.000
_cell.angle_alpha   90.00
_cell.angle_beta   90.00
_cell.angle_gamma   90.00
#
_symmetry.space_group_name_H-M   'P 1'
#
loop_
_entity.id
_entity.type
_entity.pdbx_description
1 polymer ?
#
loop_
_entity_poly.entity_id
_entity_poly.type
_entity_poly.pdbx_seq_one_letter_code
_entity_poly.pdbx_strand_id
1 'polypeptide(L)'
;RLVGSEMCIRDRTMNCGHDTDPTGTVRKKADADWVQEFLAFPVEHKPGTFYTYNSLGTYMLSAIVQKVTGEKVVDYLYPRLFRPLGIVNARWQESPQGINTGGWGLYLKTEDLAKMGQLFLQKGNWNGQQILPEEWVKEASACQVPSLPAGMKPEMLKKAKMSAKTSDWLQGYGYQMWRCRHNAYRADGANGQYILVLPDKDAVIAVTANIPDMQAELNLIWKYLLPAL
;
A
#
# COMPACT_ATOMS: atom_id res chain seq x y z
N ARG A 1 12.50 15.50 18.37
CA ARG A 1 12.40 16.15 17.05
C ARG A 1 11.44 15.35 16.19
N LEU A 2 10.33 15.97 15.81
CA LEU A 2 9.22 15.41 15.03
C LEU A 2 9.55 15.07 13.56
N VAL A 3 10.78 15.29 13.10
CA VAL A 3 11.18 15.11 11.70
C VAL A 3 11.02 13.68 11.20
N GLY A 4 11.26 12.67 12.02
CA GLY A 4 11.15 11.26 11.62
C GLY A 4 9.70 10.78 11.48
N SER A 5 8.79 11.22 12.35
CA SER A 5 7.37 10.82 12.28
C SER A 5 6.64 11.46 11.11
N GLU A 6 6.92 12.74 10.80
CA GLU A 6 6.35 13.39 9.62
C GLU A 6 6.84 12.79 8.30
N MET A 7 8.12 12.46 8.17
CA MET A 7 8.63 11.73 7.00
C MET A 7 7.88 10.40 6.83
N CYS A 8 7.78 9.59 7.88
CA CYS A 8 7.08 8.30 7.79
C CYS A 8 5.59 8.46 7.41
N ILE A 9 4.91 9.53 7.85
CA ILE A 9 3.53 9.80 7.44
C ILE A 9 3.48 10.12 5.94
N ARG A 10 4.39 10.95 5.45
CA ARG A 10 4.44 11.37 4.03
C ARG A 10 4.79 10.21 3.10
N ASP A 11 5.70 9.33 3.51
CA ASP A 11 6.02 8.12 2.78
C ASP A 11 4.81 7.18 2.73
N ARG A 12 4.09 7.00 3.85
CA ARG A 12 2.86 6.18 3.90
C ARG A 12 1.70 6.76 3.09
N THR A 13 1.66 8.07 2.90
CA THR A 13 0.62 8.78 2.14
C THR A 13 1.04 9.12 0.71
N MET A 14 2.21 8.65 0.25
CA MET A 14 2.74 8.93 -1.09
C MET A 14 2.96 10.42 -1.37
N ASN A 15 3.39 11.18 -0.35
CA ASN A 15 3.59 12.63 -0.40
C ASN A 15 5.01 13.06 -0.05
N CYS A 16 6.01 12.26 -0.45
CA CYS A 16 7.44 12.52 -0.15
C CYS A 16 7.96 13.84 -0.77
N GLY A 17 7.30 14.32 -1.83
CA GLY A 17 7.69 15.53 -2.56
C GLY A 17 8.47 15.28 -3.85
N HIS A 18 8.64 14.03 -4.26
CA HIS A 18 9.21 13.69 -5.55
C HIS A 18 8.18 13.91 -6.68
N ASP A 19 8.62 14.41 -7.83
CA ASP A 19 7.77 14.55 -9.01
C ASP A 19 7.45 13.20 -9.67
N THR A 20 8.33 12.21 -9.50
CA THR A 20 8.20 10.86 -10.08
C THR A 20 8.65 9.78 -9.10
N ASP A 21 8.23 8.53 -9.31
CA ASP A 21 8.72 7.37 -8.55
C ASP A 21 10.14 6.97 -9.04
N PRO A 22 11.18 7.09 -8.20
CA PRO A 22 12.54 6.74 -8.60
C PRO A 22 12.81 5.23 -8.63
N THR A 23 11.88 4.40 -8.21
CA THR A 23 12.05 2.94 -8.07
C THR A 23 12.62 2.29 -9.32
N GLY A 24 12.07 2.64 -10.50
CA GLY A 24 12.51 2.05 -11.77
C GLY A 24 13.96 2.38 -12.14
N THR A 25 14.46 3.54 -11.72
CA THR A 25 15.85 3.98 -11.94
C THR A 25 16.79 3.28 -10.95
N VAL A 26 16.42 3.26 -9.68
CA VAL A 26 17.27 2.72 -8.61
C VAL A 26 17.43 1.21 -8.71
N ARG A 27 16.37 0.47 -9.04
CA ARG A 27 16.42 -0.99 -9.19
C ARG A 27 17.35 -1.48 -10.32
N LYS A 28 17.67 -0.65 -11.28
CA LYS A 28 18.60 -0.99 -12.37
C LYS A 28 20.06 -0.95 -11.95
N LYS A 29 20.36 -0.35 -10.81
CA LYS A 29 21.71 -0.22 -10.27
C LYS A 29 21.97 -1.39 -9.31
N ALA A 30 22.67 -2.44 -9.79
CA ALA A 30 22.82 -3.71 -9.09
C ALA A 30 23.46 -3.58 -7.69
N ASP A 31 24.44 -2.68 -7.52
CA ASP A 31 25.20 -2.52 -6.28
C ASP A 31 24.88 -1.23 -5.52
N ALA A 32 23.82 -0.52 -5.93
CA ALA A 32 23.48 0.76 -5.31
C ALA A 32 22.91 0.58 -3.90
N ASP A 33 23.29 1.46 -2.99
CA ASP A 33 22.58 1.63 -1.73
C ASP A 33 21.26 2.37 -1.99
N TRP A 34 20.15 1.65 -1.94
CA TRP A 34 18.84 2.22 -2.28
C TRP A 34 18.37 3.30 -1.31
N VAL A 35 18.84 3.28 -0.06
CA VAL A 35 18.57 4.35 0.91
C VAL A 35 19.26 5.63 0.47
N GLN A 36 20.56 5.54 0.14
CA GLN A 36 21.33 6.69 -0.34
C GLN A 36 20.81 7.24 -1.66
N GLU A 37 20.44 6.36 -2.58
CA GLU A 37 19.85 6.75 -3.87
C GLU A 37 18.52 7.50 -3.68
N PHE A 38 17.65 7.04 -2.79
CA PHE A 38 16.40 7.74 -2.47
C PHE A 38 16.66 9.11 -1.85
N LEU A 39 17.57 9.19 -0.88
CA LEU A 39 17.90 10.45 -0.21
C LEU A 39 18.60 11.46 -1.12
N ALA A 40 19.30 10.98 -2.15
CA ALA A 40 19.95 11.83 -3.14
C ALA A 40 19.00 12.26 -4.29
N PHE A 41 17.80 11.65 -4.38
CA PHE A 41 16.86 11.99 -5.45
C PHE A 41 16.26 13.39 -5.21
N PRO A 42 16.08 14.21 -6.26
CA PRO A 42 15.54 15.56 -6.10
C PRO A 42 14.16 15.56 -5.46
N VAL A 43 13.92 16.52 -4.58
CA VAL A 43 12.61 16.77 -3.95
C VAL A 43 12.08 18.08 -4.54
N GLU A 44 11.28 17.97 -5.60
CA GLU A 44 10.83 19.11 -6.41
C GLU A 44 9.63 19.83 -5.79
N HIS A 45 8.86 19.13 -4.96
CA HIS A 45 7.68 19.68 -4.30
C HIS A 45 7.87 19.72 -2.79
N LYS A 46 7.22 20.68 -2.14
CA LYS A 46 7.17 20.68 -0.67
C LYS A 46 6.53 19.37 -0.17
N PRO A 47 7.23 18.57 0.64
CA PRO A 47 6.68 17.33 1.16
C PRO A 47 5.31 17.54 1.84
N GLY A 48 4.36 16.67 1.54
CA GLY A 48 2.98 16.75 2.01
C GLY A 48 2.02 17.53 1.10
N THR A 49 2.49 18.12 -0.01
CA THR A 49 1.64 18.94 -0.90
C THR A 49 1.41 18.36 -2.27
N PHE A 50 2.14 17.31 -2.63
CA PHE A 50 2.08 16.69 -3.97
C PHE A 50 2.04 15.17 -3.85
N TYR A 51 0.98 14.57 -4.39
CA TYR A 51 0.82 13.12 -4.41
C TYR A 51 1.57 12.51 -5.60
N THR A 52 2.48 11.61 -5.32
CA THR A 52 3.12 10.75 -6.34
C THR A 52 3.25 9.35 -5.76
N TYR A 53 2.59 8.35 -6.40
CA TYR A 53 2.76 6.96 -6.00
C TYR A 53 4.24 6.58 -6.09
N ASN A 54 4.85 6.23 -4.96
CA ASN A 54 6.30 6.09 -4.83
C ASN A 54 6.65 4.82 -4.03
N SER A 55 7.00 3.77 -4.75
CA SER A 55 7.32 2.48 -4.12
C SER A 55 8.64 2.51 -3.35
N LEU A 56 9.59 3.36 -3.77
CA LEU A 56 10.86 3.50 -3.05
C LEU A 56 10.67 4.26 -1.72
N GLY A 57 9.69 5.17 -1.62
CA GLY A 57 9.27 5.76 -0.35
C GLY A 57 8.78 4.69 0.64
N THR A 58 8.04 3.70 0.17
CA THR A 58 7.63 2.56 1.00
C THR A 58 8.82 1.69 1.41
N TYR A 59 9.81 1.51 0.53
CA TYR A 59 11.07 0.87 0.89
C TYR A 59 11.78 1.59 2.04
N MET A 60 11.75 2.93 2.08
CA MET A 60 12.33 3.69 3.19
C MET A 60 11.68 3.36 4.54
N LEU A 61 10.36 3.09 4.56
CA LEU A 61 9.68 2.62 5.79
C LEU A 61 10.24 1.26 6.25
N SER A 62 10.48 0.36 5.31
CA SER A 62 11.12 -0.94 5.60
C SER A 62 12.53 -0.76 6.15
N ALA A 63 13.33 0.11 5.53
CA ALA A 63 14.68 0.43 5.99
C ALA A 63 14.69 1.04 7.40
N ILE A 64 13.73 1.91 7.71
CA ILE A 64 13.57 2.50 9.06
C ILE A 64 13.24 1.42 10.09
N VAL A 65 12.28 0.53 9.79
CA VAL A 65 11.93 -0.58 10.69
C VAL A 65 13.16 -1.43 10.97
N GLN A 66 13.88 -1.87 9.94
CA GLN A 66 15.08 -2.68 10.12
C GLN A 66 16.18 -1.95 10.89
N LYS A 67 16.36 -0.66 10.64
CA LYS A 67 17.35 0.17 11.36
C LYS A 67 17.03 0.32 12.85
N VAL A 68 15.76 0.46 13.19
CA VAL A 68 15.31 0.70 14.59
C VAL A 68 15.23 -0.61 15.38
N THR A 69 14.80 -1.69 14.75
CA THR A 69 14.56 -2.98 15.44
C THR A 69 15.73 -3.94 15.35
N GLY A 70 16.62 -3.78 14.37
CA GLY A 70 17.65 -4.75 14.02
C GLY A 70 17.12 -5.98 13.28
N GLU A 71 15.81 -6.05 12.99
CA GLU A 71 15.13 -7.18 12.35
C GLU A 71 14.65 -6.78 10.94
N LYS A 72 14.71 -7.70 9.96
CA LYS A 72 14.00 -7.51 8.68
C LYS A 72 12.50 -7.39 8.94
N VAL A 73 11.79 -6.65 8.10
CA VAL A 73 10.34 -6.45 8.30
C VAL A 73 9.58 -7.78 8.33
N VAL A 74 9.93 -8.73 7.48
CA VAL A 74 9.29 -10.05 7.47
C VAL A 74 9.49 -10.79 8.80
N ASP A 75 10.68 -10.74 9.37
CA ASP A 75 11.00 -11.39 10.64
C ASP A 75 10.34 -10.67 11.82
N TYR A 76 10.35 -9.33 11.80
CA TYR A 76 9.66 -8.49 12.79
C TYR A 76 8.16 -8.74 12.82
N LEU A 77 7.53 -8.91 11.66
CA LEU A 77 6.09 -9.15 11.53
C LEU A 77 5.71 -10.60 11.86
N TYR A 78 6.63 -11.55 11.73
CA TYR A 78 6.30 -12.96 11.91
C TYR A 78 5.64 -13.26 13.26
N PRO A 79 6.25 -12.95 14.42
CA PRO A 79 5.62 -13.21 15.73
C PRO A 79 4.43 -12.27 16.04
N ARG A 80 4.39 -11.08 15.45
CA ARG A 80 3.46 -10.00 15.80
C ARG A 80 2.19 -9.98 14.95
N LEU A 81 2.28 -10.46 13.71
CA LEU A 81 1.20 -10.40 12.74
C LEU A 81 0.97 -11.76 12.05
N PHE A 82 1.99 -12.31 11.40
CA PHE A 82 1.80 -13.51 10.56
C PHE A 82 1.41 -14.74 11.38
N ARG A 83 2.11 -15.01 12.48
CA ARG A 83 1.81 -16.14 13.36
C ARG A 83 0.41 -16.04 13.99
N PRO A 84 -0.02 -14.94 14.60
CA PRO A 84 -1.40 -14.80 15.10
C PRO A 84 -2.47 -15.04 14.03
N LEU A 85 -2.24 -14.63 12.79
CA LEU A 85 -3.16 -14.85 11.68
C LEU A 85 -3.04 -16.26 11.06
N GLY A 86 -2.13 -17.11 11.54
CA GLY A 86 -1.86 -18.42 10.95
C GLY A 86 -1.29 -18.32 9.53
N ILE A 87 -0.57 -17.25 9.22
CA ILE A 87 0.15 -17.07 7.96
C ILE A 87 1.53 -17.70 8.11
N VAL A 88 1.80 -18.68 7.26
CA VAL A 88 3.08 -19.38 7.24
C VAL A 88 3.78 -19.17 5.91
N ASN A 89 5.12 -19.23 5.91
CA ASN A 89 5.94 -19.10 4.70
C ASN A 89 5.80 -17.75 3.95
N ALA A 90 5.49 -16.66 4.66
CA ALA A 90 5.60 -15.32 4.10
C ALA A 90 7.05 -15.09 3.61
N ARG A 91 7.21 -14.63 2.36
CA ARG A 91 8.52 -14.30 1.80
C ARG A 91 8.49 -12.89 1.25
N TRP A 92 9.53 -12.14 1.50
CA TRP A 92 9.64 -10.77 1.01
C TRP A 92 10.96 -10.59 0.26
N GLN A 93 10.91 -10.02 -0.94
CA GLN A 93 12.12 -9.67 -1.71
C GLN A 93 12.96 -8.67 -0.92
N GLU A 94 14.25 -8.65 -1.22
CA GLU A 94 15.23 -7.79 -0.56
C GLU A 94 15.97 -6.91 -1.57
N SER A 95 16.42 -5.76 -1.08
CA SER A 95 17.40 -4.93 -1.77
C SER A 95 18.79 -5.56 -1.73
N PRO A 96 19.78 -5.03 -2.47
CA PRO A 96 21.18 -5.46 -2.36
C PRO A 96 21.73 -5.36 -0.93
N GLN A 97 21.16 -4.48 -0.08
CA GLN A 97 21.56 -4.32 1.32
C GLN A 97 20.87 -5.30 2.28
N GLY A 98 20.08 -6.26 1.77
CA GLY A 98 19.35 -7.22 2.60
C GLY A 98 18.18 -6.62 3.37
N ILE A 99 17.60 -5.51 2.87
CA ILE A 99 16.41 -4.87 3.43
C ILE A 99 15.20 -5.31 2.62
N ASN A 100 14.12 -5.75 3.28
CA ASN A 100 12.89 -6.09 2.57
C ASN A 100 12.38 -4.89 1.75
N THR A 101 11.91 -5.13 0.52
CA THR A 101 11.57 -4.06 -0.42
C THR A 101 10.38 -3.19 0.01
N GLY A 102 9.55 -3.67 0.95
CA GLY A 102 8.44 -2.91 1.53
C GLY A 102 7.32 -2.62 0.55
N GLY A 103 7.59 -1.93 -0.54
CA GLY A 103 6.60 -1.50 -1.54
C GLY A 103 6.22 -2.56 -2.59
N TRP A 104 6.91 -3.69 -2.62
CA TRP A 104 6.62 -4.82 -3.51
C TRP A 104 7.25 -6.12 -3.00
N GLY A 105 7.00 -7.23 -3.70
CA GLY A 105 7.74 -8.48 -3.49
C GLY A 105 7.40 -9.26 -2.22
N LEU A 106 6.27 -8.96 -1.56
CA LEU A 106 5.71 -9.83 -0.53
C LEU A 106 4.88 -10.93 -1.19
N TYR A 107 5.22 -12.18 -0.90
CA TYR A 107 4.52 -13.37 -1.42
C TYR A 107 3.70 -14.00 -0.31
N LEU A 108 2.39 -14.03 -0.50
CA LEU A 108 1.39 -14.65 0.36
C LEU A 108 0.43 -15.49 -0.49
N LYS A 109 -0.28 -16.42 0.13
CA LYS A 109 -1.39 -17.11 -0.51
C LYS A 109 -2.64 -16.22 -0.55
N THR A 110 -3.57 -16.50 -1.45
CA THR A 110 -4.82 -15.71 -1.58
C THR A 110 -5.64 -15.74 -0.28
N GLU A 111 -5.72 -16.90 0.37
CA GLU A 111 -6.38 -17.00 1.68
C GLU A 111 -5.70 -16.18 2.79
N ASP A 112 -4.38 -15.98 2.71
CA ASP A 112 -3.66 -15.14 3.67
C ASP A 112 -3.92 -13.64 3.41
N LEU A 113 -4.12 -13.25 2.15
CA LEU A 113 -4.62 -11.90 1.82
C LEU A 113 -6.00 -11.67 2.42
N ALA A 114 -6.91 -12.68 2.35
CA ALA A 114 -8.23 -12.56 2.96
C ALA A 114 -8.15 -12.39 4.48
N LYS A 115 -7.26 -13.11 5.17
CA LYS A 115 -7.02 -12.93 6.62
C LYS A 115 -6.54 -11.52 6.96
N MET A 116 -5.66 -10.95 6.13
CA MET A 116 -5.23 -9.56 6.30
C MET A 116 -6.40 -8.58 6.15
N GLY A 117 -7.23 -8.76 5.13
CA GLY A 117 -8.45 -7.97 4.95
C GLY A 117 -9.42 -8.10 6.12
N GLN A 118 -9.63 -9.32 6.61
CA GLN A 118 -10.49 -9.60 7.76
C GLN A 118 -9.99 -8.91 9.03
N LEU A 119 -8.68 -8.89 9.28
CA LEU A 119 -8.09 -8.15 10.39
C LEU A 119 -8.44 -6.65 10.32
N PHE A 120 -8.38 -6.05 9.12
CA PHE A 120 -8.76 -4.66 8.92
C PHE A 120 -10.27 -4.43 9.06
N LEU A 121 -11.10 -5.33 8.54
CA LEU A 121 -12.56 -5.28 8.70
C LEU A 121 -12.95 -5.33 10.18
N GLN A 122 -12.28 -6.16 10.95
CA GLN A 122 -12.46 -6.29 12.40
C GLN A 122 -11.69 -5.25 13.22
N LYS A 123 -11.29 -4.14 12.59
CA LYS A 123 -10.63 -3.01 13.26
C LYS A 123 -9.38 -3.42 14.05
N GLY A 124 -8.62 -4.35 13.50
CA GLY A 124 -7.38 -4.83 14.09
C GLY A 124 -7.54 -5.93 15.14
N ASN A 125 -8.76 -6.39 15.40
CA ASN A 125 -9.00 -7.53 16.28
C ASN A 125 -8.95 -8.85 15.51
N TRP A 126 -8.34 -9.86 16.08
CA TRP A 126 -8.28 -11.21 15.52
C TRP A 126 -8.50 -12.24 16.62
N ASN A 127 -9.59 -12.99 16.52
CA ASN A 127 -9.97 -14.01 17.51
C ASN A 127 -9.94 -13.50 18.97
N GLY A 128 -10.42 -12.28 19.19
CA GLY A 128 -10.46 -11.65 20.53
C GLY A 128 -9.14 -10.95 20.93
N GLN A 129 -8.08 -11.06 20.16
CA GLN A 129 -6.82 -10.36 20.41
C GLN A 129 -6.71 -9.11 19.53
N GLN A 130 -6.45 -7.96 20.15
CA GLN A 130 -6.16 -6.71 19.41
C GLN A 130 -4.73 -6.76 18.88
N ILE A 131 -4.58 -7.05 17.58
CA ILE A 131 -3.29 -7.12 16.87
C ILE A 131 -2.84 -5.72 16.42
N LEU A 132 -3.78 -4.92 15.89
CA LEU A 132 -3.54 -3.53 15.49
C LEU A 132 -4.46 -2.62 16.29
N PRO A 133 -4.01 -1.44 16.75
CA PRO A 133 -4.91 -0.48 17.41
C PRO A 133 -6.07 -0.08 16.49
N GLU A 134 -7.31 -0.04 17.02
CA GLU A 134 -8.51 0.32 16.24
C GLU A 134 -8.36 1.71 15.58
N GLU A 135 -7.90 2.70 16.35
CA GLU A 135 -7.70 4.06 15.83
C GLU A 135 -6.68 4.09 14.69
N TRP A 136 -5.64 3.26 14.76
CA TRP A 136 -4.67 3.16 13.67
C TRP A 136 -5.30 2.58 12.40
N VAL A 137 -6.12 1.53 12.51
CA VAL A 137 -6.84 0.95 11.37
C VAL A 137 -7.77 1.98 10.73
N LYS A 138 -8.48 2.75 11.56
CA LYS A 138 -9.36 3.83 11.13
C LYS A 138 -8.58 4.93 10.37
N GLU A 139 -7.46 5.38 10.92
CA GLU A 139 -6.60 6.36 10.25
C GLU A 139 -6.00 5.83 8.95
N ALA A 140 -5.48 4.60 8.97
CA ALA A 140 -4.82 3.98 7.83
C ALA A 140 -5.77 3.80 6.63
N SER A 141 -7.04 3.48 6.90
CA SER A 141 -8.06 3.26 5.88
C SER A 141 -8.82 4.54 5.47
N ALA A 142 -8.65 5.64 6.19
CA ALA A 142 -9.26 6.92 5.85
C ALA A 142 -8.56 7.59 4.65
N CYS A 143 -9.28 8.48 3.96
CA CYS A 143 -8.66 9.34 2.95
C CYS A 143 -7.79 10.40 3.63
N GLN A 144 -6.48 10.23 3.57
CA GLN A 144 -5.51 11.19 4.10
C GLN A 144 -5.15 12.25 3.04
N VAL A 145 -5.11 11.85 1.78
CA VAL A 145 -4.73 12.72 0.64
C VAL A 145 -5.54 12.35 -0.61
N PRO A 146 -5.78 13.31 -1.53
CA PRO A 146 -6.25 12.97 -2.88
C PRO A 146 -5.25 12.05 -3.58
N SER A 147 -5.74 11.15 -4.43
CA SER A 147 -4.89 10.18 -5.14
C SER A 147 -5.04 10.28 -6.65
N LEU A 148 -4.01 9.80 -7.34
CA LEU A 148 -3.92 9.66 -8.79
C LEU A 148 -3.38 8.27 -9.13
N PRO A 149 -3.74 7.70 -10.30
CA PRO A 149 -3.07 6.49 -10.79
C PRO A 149 -1.55 6.68 -10.82
N ALA A 150 -0.80 5.60 -10.57
CA ALA A 150 0.66 5.63 -10.59
C ALA A 150 1.19 6.22 -11.91
N GLY A 151 2.12 7.15 -11.82
CA GLY A 151 2.73 7.84 -12.97
C GLY A 151 1.82 8.86 -13.68
N MET A 152 0.60 9.12 -13.16
CA MET A 152 -0.33 10.08 -13.76
C MET A 152 -0.22 11.45 -13.05
N LYS A 153 -0.21 12.52 -13.85
CA LYS A 153 -0.30 13.91 -13.36
C LYS A 153 -1.72 14.46 -13.50
N PRO A 154 -2.13 15.46 -12.71
CA PRO A 154 -3.50 16.01 -12.73
C PRO A 154 -3.98 16.46 -14.11
N GLU A 155 -3.12 17.06 -14.92
CA GLU A 155 -3.43 17.51 -16.27
C GLU A 155 -3.74 16.36 -17.24
N MET A 156 -3.29 15.15 -16.95
CA MET A 156 -3.53 13.97 -17.77
C MET A 156 -4.94 13.40 -17.60
N LEU A 157 -5.62 13.69 -16.48
CA LEU A 157 -6.95 13.14 -16.17
C LEU A 157 -7.99 13.50 -17.21
N LYS A 158 -7.99 14.77 -17.67
CA LYS A 158 -8.94 15.24 -18.71
C LYS A 158 -8.73 14.49 -20.01
N LYS A 159 -7.48 14.30 -20.44
CA LYS A 159 -7.12 13.58 -21.65
C LYS A 159 -7.51 12.10 -21.55
N ALA A 160 -7.32 11.49 -20.39
CA ALA A 160 -7.70 10.10 -20.12
C ALA A 160 -9.20 9.91 -19.89
N LYS A 161 -10.01 11.00 -19.84
CA LYS A 161 -11.45 10.97 -19.53
C LYS A 161 -11.75 10.26 -18.20
N MET A 162 -10.84 10.32 -17.24
CA MET A 162 -11.00 9.72 -15.93
C MET A 162 -11.76 10.64 -14.97
N SER A 163 -12.63 10.06 -14.16
CA SER A 163 -13.38 10.77 -13.13
C SER A 163 -13.53 9.92 -11.86
N ALA A 164 -13.79 10.56 -10.73
CA ALA A 164 -14.08 9.84 -9.49
C ALA A 164 -15.31 8.93 -9.56
N LYS A 165 -16.24 9.18 -10.50
CA LYS A 165 -17.40 8.32 -10.70
C LYS A 165 -17.06 6.96 -11.33
N THR A 166 -15.95 6.88 -12.05
CA THR A 166 -15.59 5.70 -12.86
C THR A 166 -14.25 5.06 -12.45
N SER A 167 -13.44 5.75 -11.65
CA SER A 167 -12.11 5.28 -11.28
C SER A 167 -11.94 5.11 -9.77
N ASP A 168 -11.47 3.95 -9.35
CA ASP A 168 -11.08 3.63 -7.98
C ASP A 168 -9.68 4.14 -7.62
N TRP A 169 -8.98 4.76 -8.56
CA TRP A 169 -7.69 5.42 -8.34
C TRP A 169 -7.83 6.90 -7.95
N LEU A 170 -9.07 7.43 -7.98
CA LEU A 170 -9.38 8.83 -7.69
C LEU A 170 -10.24 9.01 -6.43
N GLN A 171 -10.25 8.01 -5.54
CA GLN A 171 -11.06 8.04 -4.33
C GLN A 171 -10.28 8.52 -3.09
N GLY A 172 -8.98 8.75 -3.23
CA GLY A 172 -8.08 9.11 -2.15
C GLY A 172 -7.18 7.96 -1.69
N TYR A 173 -6.19 8.30 -0.88
CA TYR A 173 -5.17 7.39 -0.36
C TYR A 173 -5.02 7.57 1.15
N GLY A 174 -4.93 6.47 1.87
CA GLY A 174 -4.66 6.42 3.30
C GLY A 174 -3.20 6.10 3.60
N TYR A 175 -2.95 5.29 4.63
CA TYR A 175 -1.62 4.80 4.94
C TYR A 175 -1.36 3.48 4.19
N GLN A 176 -0.75 3.56 3.00
CA GLN A 176 -0.51 2.43 2.09
C GLN A 176 -1.78 1.72 1.63
N MET A 177 -2.91 2.43 1.62
CA MET A 177 -4.21 1.91 1.20
C MET A 177 -4.92 2.89 0.27
N TRP A 178 -5.47 2.36 -0.82
CA TRP A 178 -6.34 3.10 -1.72
C TRP A 178 -7.77 3.12 -1.19
N ARG A 179 -8.41 4.27 -1.23
CA ARG A 179 -9.87 4.34 -1.13
C ARG A 179 -10.48 3.87 -2.44
N CYS A 180 -11.69 3.32 -2.35
CA CYS A 180 -12.48 2.86 -3.49
C CYS A 180 -13.86 3.50 -3.49
N ARG A 181 -14.55 3.38 -4.62
CA ARG A 181 -16.02 3.57 -4.68
C ARG A 181 -16.69 2.63 -3.66
N HIS A 182 -17.99 2.84 -3.41
CA HIS A 182 -18.79 2.00 -2.52
C HIS A 182 -18.27 1.94 -1.07
N ASN A 183 -17.69 3.05 -0.59
CA ASN A 183 -17.10 3.16 0.75
C ASN A 183 -16.04 2.09 1.08
N ALA A 184 -15.55 1.37 0.08
CA ALA A 184 -14.51 0.36 0.26
C ALA A 184 -13.11 0.98 0.32
N TYR A 185 -12.16 0.19 0.79
CA TYR A 185 -10.72 0.48 0.68
C TYR A 185 -9.95 -0.79 0.36
N ARG A 186 -8.75 -0.64 -0.15
CA ARG A 186 -7.97 -1.79 -0.58
C ARG A 186 -6.47 -1.61 -0.38
N ALA A 187 -5.76 -2.72 -0.17
CA ALA A 187 -4.37 -2.89 -0.57
C ALA A 187 -4.35 -3.52 -1.95
N ASP A 188 -3.38 -3.13 -2.78
CA ASP A 188 -3.23 -3.70 -4.11
C ASP A 188 -1.78 -3.96 -4.50
N GLY A 189 -1.63 -4.86 -5.45
CA GLY A 189 -0.38 -5.15 -6.14
C GLY A 189 -0.58 -5.16 -7.65
N ALA A 190 0.51 -5.04 -8.38
CA ALA A 190 0.50 -4.99 -9.83
C ALA A 190 -0.24 -6.21 -10.42
N ASN A 191 -0.92 -5.99 -11.55
CA ASN A 191 -1.64 -7.01 -12.32
C ASN A 191 -2.83 -7.64 -11.60
N GLY A 192 -3.51 -6.92 -10.69
CA GLY A 192 -4.78 -7.38 -10.11
C GLY A 192 -4.62 -8.23 -8.85
N GLN A 193 -3.71 -7.86 -7.97
CA GLN A 193 -3.64 -8.43 -6.64
C GLN A 193 -4.42 -7.52 -5.70
N TYR A 194 -5.52 -7.98 -5.10
CA TYR A 194 -6.35 -7.14 -4.25
C TYR A 194 -6.67 -7.76 -2.90
N ILE A 195 -6.67 -6.91 -1.88
CA ILE A 195 -7.37 -7.10 -0.62
C ILE A 195 -8.39 -5.96 -0.52
N LEU A 196 -9.64 -6.23 -0.83
CA LEU A 196 -10.73 -5.27 -0.73
C LEU A 196 -11.46 -5.47 0.59
N VAL A 197 -11.63 -4.40 1.32
CA VAL A 197 -12.42 -4.37 2.56
C VAL A 197 -13.65 -3.52 2.31
N LEU A 198 -14.83 -4.09 2.56
CA LEU A 198 -16.15 -3.49 2.33
C LEU A 198 -16.89 -3.36 3.67
N PRO A 199 -16.65 -2.30 4.46
CA PRO A 199 -17.24 -2.18 5.80
C PRO A 199 -18.77 -2.19 5.80
N ASP A 200 -19.40 -1.56 4.80
CA ASP A 200 -20.88 -1.48 4.69
C ASP A 200 -21.54 -2.84 4.37
N LYS A 201 -20.74 -3.82 3.97
CA LYS A 201 -21.17 -5.17 3.62
C LYS A 201 -20.65 -6.24 4.58
N ASP A 202 -19.91 -5.83 5.60
CA ASP A 202 -19.20 -6.75 6.50
C ASP A 202 -18.44 -7.84 5.74
N ALA A 203 -17.72 -7.45 4.67
CA ALA A 203 -17.12 -8.40 3.73
C ALA A 203 -15.70 -8.03 3.33
N VAL A 204 -14.95 -9.06 2.95
CA VAL A 204 -13.61 -8.97 2.37
C VAL A 204 -13.56 -9.75 1.06
N ILE A 205 -12.94 -9.18 0.06
CA ILE A 205 -12.67 -9.87 -1.21
C ILE A 205 -11.15 -9.88 -1.42
N ALA A 206 -10.55 -11.06 -1.47
CA ALA A 206 -9.16 -11.25 -1.84
C ALA A 206 -9.07 -11.84 -3.25
N VAL A 207 -8.28 -11.21 -4.09
CA VAL A 207 -8.08 -11.64 -5.48
C VAL A 207 -6.60 -11.72 -5.79
N THR A 208 -6.22 -12.75 -6.52
CA THR A 208 -4.91 -12.88 -7.16
C THR A 208 -5.13 -13.12 -8.65
N ALA A 209 -4.69 -12.19 -9.48
CA ALA A 209 -4.87 -12.24 -10.92
C ALA A 209 -3.58 -11.89 -11.65
N ASN A 210 -3.61 -11.98 -12.97
CA ASN A 210 -2.58 -11.47 -13.86
C ASN A 210 -3.27 -10.74 -15.03
N ILE A 211 -3.82 -9.56 -14.73
CA ILE A 211 -4.59 -8.76 -15.66
C ILE A 211 -4.02 -7.34 -15.78
N PRO A 212 -3.77 -6.83 -16.98
CA PRO A 212 -3.24 -5.48 -17.15
C PRO A 212 -4.26 -4.38 -16.86
N ASP A 213 -5.54 -4.59 -17.14
CA ASP A 213 -6.62 -3.63 -16.84
C ASP A 213 -7.20 -3.88 -15.44
N MET A 214 -6.49 -3.37 -14.45
CA MET A 214 -6.85 -3.50 -13.05
C MET A 214 -8.17 -2.78 -12.70
N GLN A 215 -8.56 -1.72 -13.43
CA GLN A 215 -9.85 -1.06 -13.21
C GLN A 215 -11.01 -1.90 -13.75
N ALA A 216 -10.82 -2.59 -14.86
CA ALA A 216 -11.83 -3.52 -15.38
C ALA A 216 -12.13 -4.64 -14.38
N GLU A 217 -11.11 -5.18 -13.72
CA GLU A 217 -11.28 -6.19 -12.67
C GLU A 217 -12.11 -5.65 -11.49
N LEU A 218 -11.79 -4.46 -10.99
CA LEU A 218 -12.59 -3.80 -9.94
C LEU A 218 -14.03 -3.58 -10.39
N ASN A 219 -14.24 -3.18 -11.65
CA ASN A 219 -15.58 -3.00 -12.21
C ASN A 219 -16.39 -4.32 -12.26
N LEU A 220 -15.73 -5.47 -12.51
CA LEU A 220 -16.38 -6.79 -12.43
C LEU A 220 -16.80 -7.10 -10.99
N ILE A 221 -15.93 -6.82 -10.01
CA ILE A 221 -16.25 -6.98 -8.59
C ILE A 221 -17.47 -6.13 -8.21
N TRP A 222 -17.47 -4.85 -8.59
CA TRP A 222 -18.62 -3.95 -8.31
C TRP A 222 -19.90 -4.37 -8.99
N LYS A 223 -19.81 -4.92 -10.20
CA LYS A 223 -20.97 -5.33 -10.99
C LYS A 223 -21.59 -6.66 -10.54
N TYR A 224 -20.75 -7.63 -10.19
CA TYR A 224 -21.20 -9.01 -10.01
C TYR A 224 -21.12 -9.51 -8.57
N LEU A 225 -20.10 -9.11 -7.80
CA LEU A 225 -19.93 -9.57 -6.43
C LEU A 225 -20.61 -8.66 -5.42
N LEU A 226 -20.45 -7.34 -5.55
CA LEU A 226 -21.03 -6.39 -4.60
C LEU A 226 -22.56 -6.51 -4.43
N PRO A 227 -23.38 -6.77 -5.48
CA PRO A 227 -24.82 -6.97 -5.32
C PRO A 227 -25.20 -8.29 -4.64
N ALA A 228 -24.28 -9.27 -4.60
CA ALA A 228 -24.49 -10.58 -3.98
C ALA A 228 -24.14 -10.60 -2.48
N LEU A 229 -23.52 -9.55 -1.97
CA LEU A 229 -23.20 -9.31 -0.57
C LEU A 229 -24.29 -8.48 0.10
#